data_70e7ec16497d4ee35f118d3cbcbabed7
#
_entry.id   70e7ec16497d4ee35f118d3cbcbabed7
#
_cell.length_a   1.000
_cell.length_b   1.000
_cell.length_c   1.000
_cell.angle_alpha   90.00
_cell.angle_beta   90.00
_cell.angle_gamma   90.00
#
_symmetry.space_group_name_H-M   'P 1'
#
loop_
_entity.id
_entity.type
_entity.pdbx_description
1 polymer ?
#
loop_
_entity_poly.entity_id
_entity_poly.type
_entity_poly.pdbx_seq_one_letter_code
_entity_poly.pdbx_strand_id
1 'polypeptide(L)'
;MKQSKRLFALLLTLAMALGMLTACGGGNSDTSSEGDGGESSGSNELTVYTAFPEAEVAYYFNAFEEATGIKVNALRLSAGEMLTRVAAEKDNPQASLMFGGSTDNYIAASNQGLLEAYQSPELSNTPENYLDPDGVWNPIYVGAIAFACNKDWFADKGYDYPTSWDDLLD
;
A
#
# COMPACT_ATOMS: atom_id res chain seq x y z
N MET A 1 39.43 -17.57 -39.04
CA MET A 1 39.11 -16.78 -37.81
C MET A 1 37.66 -16.79 -37.37
N LYS A 2 36.65 -17.06 -38.19
CA LYS A 2 35.23 -17.12 -37.80
C LYS A 2 34.82 -18.45 -37.13
N GLN A 3 35.47 -19.56 -37.43
CA GLN A 3 35.13 -20.87 -36.84
C GLN A 3 35.66 -21.06 -35.44
N SER A 4 36.80 -20.50 -35.08
CA SER A 4 37.37 -20.64 -33.73
C SER A 4 36.56 -19.92 -32.67
N LYS A 5 35.93 -18.78 -33.02
CA LYS A 5 35.05 -18.03 -32.13
C LYS A 5 33.74 -18.76 -31.82
N ARG A 6 33.22 -19.55 -32.76
CA ARG A 6 32.01 -20.37 -32.54
C ARG A 6 32.28 -21.61 -31.68
N LEU A 7 33.47 -22.21 -31.83
CA LEU A 7 33.88 -23.32 -30.97
C LEU A 7 34.10 -22.85 -29.52
N PHE A 8 34.66 -21.64 -29.32
CA PHE A 8 34.88 -21.07 -27.97
C PHE A 8 33.53 -20.73 -27.28
N ALA A 9 32.56 -20.23 -28.03
CA ALA A 9 31.22 -19.94 -27.49
C ALA A 9 30.47 -21.23 -27.08
N LEU A 10 30.59 -22.30 -27.86
CA LEU A 10 29.99 -23.61 -27.55
C LEU A 10 30.63 -24.31 -26.36
N LEU A 11 31.95 -24.16 -26.16
CA LEU A 11 32.66 -24.69 -24.97
C LEU A 11 32.31 -23.93 -23.68
N LEU A 12 32.07 -22.62 -23.76
CA LEU A 12 31.69 -21.81 -22.63
C LEU A 12 30.27 -22.13 -22.12
N THR A 13 29.33 -22.41 -23.02
CA THR A 13 27.96 -22.81 -22.67
C THR A 13 27.89 -24.21 -22.08
N LEU A 14 28.75 -25.14 -22.54
CA LEU A 14 28.81 -26.50 -22.01
C LEU A 14 29.42 -26.54 -20.59
N ALA A 15 30.38 -25.65 -20.27
CA ALA A 15 31.00 -25.56 -18.96
C ALA A 15 30.03 -25.04 -17.87
N MET A 16 29.04 -24.14 -18.24
CA MET A 16 28.01 -23.66 -17.32
C MET A 16 26.93 -24.71 -17.02
N ALA A 17 26.69 -25.67 -17.93
CA ALA A 17 25.70 -26.71 -17.73
C ALA A 17 26.15 -27.85 -16.80
N LEU A 18 27.46 -28.06 -16.61
CA LEU A 18 28.01 -29.12 -15.75
C LEU A 18 28.20 -28.70 -14.27
N GLY A 19 28.06 -27.41 -13.95
CA GLY A 19 28.29 -26.89 -12.57
C GLY A 19 27.07 -27.06 -11.62
N MET A 20 25.93 -27.56 -12.04
CA MET A 20 24.72 -27.64 -11.20
C MET A 20 24.38 -29.03 -10.63
N LEU A 21 25.27 -30.02 -10.79
CA LEU A 21 24.99 -31.40 -10.37
C LEU A 21 25.84 -31.95 -9.17
N THR A 22 26.55 -31.09 -8.44
CA THR A 22 27.35 -31.56 -7.29
C THR A 22 26.99 -30.88 -5.96
N ALA A 23 25.71 -30.89 -5.60
CA ALA A 23 25.26 -30.53 -4.25
C ALA A 23 24.14 -31.44 -3.79
N CYS A 24 24.42 -32.75 -3.68
CA CYS A 24 23.58 -33.65 -2.90
C CYS A 24 24.47 -34.85 -2.48
N GLY A 25 24.88 -34.88 -1.24
CA GLY A 25 25.65 -36.02 -0.67
C GLY A 25 25.86 -35.91 0.82
N GLY A 26 25.04 -36.59 1.60
CA GLY A 26 25.47 -37.28 2.78
C GLY A 26 25.03 -36.77 4.15
N GLY A 27 24.15 -37.51 4.81
CA GLY A 27 23.91 -37.37 6.26
C GLY A 27 22.57 -38.00 6.70
N ASN A 28 22.62 -39.31 6.92
CA ASN A 28 21.51 -40.11 7.44
C ASN A 28 21.20 -39.78 8.90
N SER A 29 19.92 -39.60 9.26
CA SER A 29 19.36 -39.96 10.57
C SER A 29 17.85 -39.99 10.48
N ASP A 30 17.30 -41.17 10.67
CA ASP A 30 15.89 -41.48 10.84
C ASP A 30 15.27 -40.70 12.00
N THR A 31 14.14 -40.04 11.76
CA THR A 31 13.06 -39.99 12.75
C THR A 31 11.75 -39.64 12.03
N SER A 32 10.85 -40.57 12.04
CA SER A 32 9.44 -40.43 11.68
C SER A 32 8.78 -39.35 12.54
N SER A 33 8.08 -38.40 11.92
CA SER A 33 7.01 -37.65 12.54
C SER A 33 6.00 -37.23 11.49
N GLU A 34 4.80 -37.52 11.84
CA GLU A 34 3.53 -37.34 11.18
C GLU A 34 3.27 -35.90 10.74
N GLY A 35 2.38 -35.78 9.75
CA GLY A 35 2.00 -34.55 9.12
C GLY A 35 1.57 -33.47 10.10
N ASP A 36 2.16 -32.31 9.91
CA ASP A 36 1.64 -31.07 10.45
C ASP A 36 1.26 -30.18 9.25
N GLY A 37 -0.01 -29.78 9.29
CA GLY A 37 -0.58 -28.88 8.30
C GLY A 37 0.24 -27.59 8.28
N GLY A 38 0.63 -27.17 7.08
CA GLY A 38 1.39 -25.95 6.88
C GLY A 38 0.74 -24.76 7.56
N GLU A 39 1.21 -24.41 8.75
CA GLU A 39 1.07 -23.07 9.27
C GLU A 39 1.82 -22.14 8.31
N SER A 40 1.06 -21.37 7.56
CA SER A 40 1.55 -20.16 6.94
C SER A 40 2.20 -19.33 8.05
N SER A 41 3.51 -19.36 8.14
CA SER A 41 4.29 -18.43 8.95
C SER A 41 3.99 -17.04 8.40
N GLY A 42 2.91 -16.43 8.87
CA GLY A 42 2.55 -15.07 8.57
C GLY A 42 3.75 -14.21 8.95
N SER A 43 4.30 -13.48 7.99
CA SER A 43 5.32 -12.49 8.29
C SER A 43 4.72 -11.54 9.32
N ASN A 44 5.39 -11.36 10.48
CA ASN A 44 4.94 -10.44 11.53
C ASN A 44 5.15 -8.97 11.10
N GLU A 45 4.90 -8.70 9.81
CA GLU A 45 5.12 -7.44 9.14
C GLU A 45 3.95 -7.12 8.20
N LEU A 46 3.54 -5.86 8.20
CA LEU A 46 2.48 -5.31 7.35
C LEU A 46 3.07 -4.21 6.45
N THR A 47 2.96 -4.36 5.14
CA THR A 47 3.32 -3.30 4.20
C THR A 47 2.11 -2.41 3.95
N VAL A 48 2.29 -1.10 4.13
CA VAL A 48 1.22 -0.09 4.01
C VAL A 48 1.63 1.02 3.04
N TYR A 49 0.79 1.30 2.06
CA TYR A 49 0.89 2.54 1.27
C TYR A 49 0.05 3.63 1.92
N THR A 50 0.66 4.78 2.19
CA THR A 50 0.00 5.85 2.94
C THR A 50 0.13 7.22 2.29
N ALA A 51 -0.97 7.99 2.31
CA ALA A 51 -0.99 9.39 1.88
C ALA A 51 -0.85 10.39 3.04
N PHE A 52 -0.77 9.91 4.28
CA PHE A 52 -0.56 10.78 5.45
C PHE A 52 0.85 11.37 5.50
N PRO A 53 1.00 12.56 6.11
CA PRO A 53 2.30 13.09 6.51
C PRO A 53 3.03 12.12 7.46
N GLU A 54 4.36 12.03 7.33
CA GLU A 54 5.18 11.08 8.08
C GLU A 54 5.01 11.22 9.61
N ALA A 55 4.92 12.45 10.11
CA ALA A 55 4.74 12.71 11.55
C ALA A 55 3.39 12.19 12.10
N GLU A 56 2.33 12.23 11.28
CA GLU A 56 1.02 11.73 11.67
C GLU A 56 0.97 10.20 11.60
N VAL A 57 1.52 9.64 10.54
CA VAL A 57 1.55 8.19 10.31
C VAL A 57 2.30 7.44 11.39
N ALA A 58 3.41 8.01 11.88
CA ALA A 58 4.19 7.43 12.95
C ALA A 58 3.37 7.22 14.24
N TYR A 59 2.46 8.16 14.54
CA TYR A 59 1.59 8.02 15.71
C TYR A 59 0.66 6.80 15.61
N TYR A 60 0.01 6.62 14.45
CA TYR A 60 -0.91 5.49 14.25
C TYR A 60 -0.19 4.16 14.19
N PHE A 61 0.92 4.09 13.47
CA PHE A 61 1.61 2.82 13.24
C PHE A 61 2.40 2.36 14.47
N ASN A 62 3.01 3.26 15.23
CA ASN A 62 3.63 2.90 16.50
C ASN A 62 2.61 2.35 17.50
N ALA A 63 1.42 2.98 17.59
CA ALA A 63 0.35 2.48 18.46
C ALA A 63 -0.16 1.09 18.01
N PHE A 64 -0.26 0.86 16.70
CA PHE A 64 -0.63 -0.45 16.16
C PHE A 64 0.45 -1.52 16.45
N GLU A 65 1.71 -1.20 16.21
CA GLU A 65 2.84 -2.09 16.50
C GLU A 65 2.90 -2.46 17.99
N GLU A 66 2.72 -1.48 18.87
CA GLU A 66 2.70 -1.69 20.32
C GLU A 66 1.53 -2.60 20.75
N ALA A 67 0.36 -2.41 20.16
CA ALA A 67 -0.84 -3.18 20.50
C ALA A 67 -0.84 -4.60 19.95
N THR A 68 -0.23 -4.83 18.79
CA THR A 68 -0.34 -6.10 18.05
C THR A 68 0.95 -6.90 17.95
N GLY A 69 2.11 -6.25 18.12
CA GLY A 69 3.42 -6.83 17.85
C GLY A 69 3.73 -6.99 16.34
N ILE A 70 2.84 -6.50 15.45
CA ILE A 70 3.04 -6.55 14.00
C ILE A 70 3.77 -5.29 13.56
N LYS A 71 4.91 -5.45 12.90
CA LYS A 71 5.71 -4.34 12.39
C LYS A 71 5.11 -3.73 11.12
N VAL A 72 5.06 -2.40 11.02
CA VAL A 72 4.52 -1.69 9.86
C VAL A 72 5.65 -1.13 8.99
N ASN A 73 5.70 -1.60 7.75
CA ASN A 73 6.58 -1.07 6.72
C ASN A 73 5.77 -0.10 5.84
N ALA A 74 5.85 1.19 6.17
CA ALA A 74 5.08 2.22 5.48
C ALA A 74 5.85 2.84 4.31
N LEU A 75 5.19 2.96 3.16
CA LEU A 75 5.65 3.76 2.03
C LEU A 75 4.73 4.94 1.81
N ARG A 76 5.25 6.16 1.98
CA ARG A 76 4.50 7.38 1.75
C ARG A 76 4.43 7.71 0.25
N LEU A 77 3.22 7.94 -0.23
CA LEU A 77 2.89 8.30 -1.61
C LEU A 77 1.82 9.41 -1.59
N SER A 78 1.63 10.13 -2.68
CA SER A 78 0.38 10.88 -2.85
C SER A 78 -0.80 9.92 -3.07
N ALA A 79 -2.03 10.38 -2.84
CA ALA A 79 -3.22 9.53 -3.01
C ALA A 79 -3.35 8.98 -4.44
N GLY A 80 -3.03 9.79 -5.47
CA GLY A 80 -3.03 9.36 -6.87
C GLY A 80 -1.92 8.37 -7.22
N GLU A 81 -0.70 8.57 -6.67
CA GLU A 81 0.40 7.62 -6.83
C GLU A 81 0.10 6.28 -6.15
N MET A 82 -0.54 6.32 -4.98
CA MET A 82 -0.97 5.13 -4.25
C MET A 82 -1.94 4.29 -5.09
N LEU A 83 -2.98 4.91 -5.66
CA LEU A 83 -3.92 4.24 -6.58
C LEU A 83 -3.21 3.67 -7.81
N THR A 84 -2.34 4.47 -8.46
CA THR A 84 -1.61 4.05 -9.65
C THR A 84 -0.72 2.83 -9.36
N ARG A 85 -0.06 2.84 -8.21
CA ARG A 85 0.83 1.76 -7.79
C ARG A 85 0.08 0.47 -7.49
N VAL A 86 -1.02 0.55 -6.72
CA VAL A 86 -1.86 -0.61 -6.42
C VAL A 86 -2.45 -1.21 -7.70
N ALA A 87 -2.85 -0.37 -8.67
CA ALA A 87 -3.32 -0.85 -9.98
C ALA A 87 -2.22 -1.56 -10.79
N ALA A 88 -0.99 -1.05 -10.75
CA ALA A 88 0.15 -1.68 -11.43
C ALA A 88 0.57 -3.02 -10.77
N GLU A 89 0.34 -3.17 -9.48
CA GLU A 89 0.69 -4.36 -8.69
C GLU A 89 -0.49 -5.35 -8.57
N LYS A 90 -1.59 -5.14 -9.29
CA LYS A 90 -2.84 -5.93 -9.18
C LYS A 90 -2.63 -7.44 -9.19
N ASP A 91 -1.76 -7.94 -10.08
CA ASP A 91 -1.51 -9.37 -10.24
C ASP A 91 -0.50 -9.93 -9.22
N ASN A 92 0.19 -9.05 -8.49
CA ASN A 92 1.16 -9.39 -7.45
C ASN A 92 1.23 -8.26 -6.41
N PRO A 93 0.21 -8.10 -5.54
CA PRO A 93 0.13 -7.03 -4.55
C PRO A 93 1.34 -7.00 -3.62
N GLN A 94 1.93 -5.82 -3.44
CA GLN A 94 3.09 -5.63 -2.57
C GLN A 94 2.72 -4.99 -1.23
N ALA A 95 1.56 -4.36 -1.15
CA ALA A 95 1.02 -3.80 0.09
C ALA A 95 -0.30 -4.46 0.46
N SER A 96 -0.52 -4.61 1.74
CA SER A 96 -1.75 -5.17 2.31
C SER A 96 -2.78 -4.10 2.67
N LEU A 97 -2.38 -2.82 2.73
CA LEU A 97 -3.26 -1.73 3.15
C LEU A 97 -2.95 -0.44 2.39
N MET A 98 -4.00 0.23 1.93
CA MET A 98 -4.00 1.64 1.58
C MET A 98 -4.50 2.45 2.79
N PHE A 99 -3.76 3.49 3.20
CA PHE A 99 -4.09 4.25 4.41
C PHE A 99 -4.06 5.76 4.17
N GLY A 100 -5.21 6.43 4.41
CA GLY A 100 -5.36 7.87 4.21
C GLY A 100 -5.58 8.28 2.74
N GLY A 101 -5.64 9.56 2.50
CA GLY A 101 -6.01 10.13 1.21
C GLY A 101 -7.50 10.40 1.10
N SER A 102 -7.98 10.65 -0.10
CA SER A 102 -9.37 11.04 -0.37
C SER A 102 -10.22 9.86 -0.81
N THR A 103 -11.51 9.91 -0.48
CA THR A 103 -12.50 8.86 -0.76
C THR A 103 -12.62 8.52 -2.25
N ASP A 104 -12.48 9.50 -3.14
CA ASP A 104 -12.53 9.29 -4.59
C ASP A 104 -11.48 8.29 -5.11
N ASN A 105 -10.28 8.26 -4.50
CA ASN A 105 -9.26 7.25 -4.83
C ASN A 105 -9.67 5.84 -4.39
N TYR A 106 -10.36 5.69 -3.27
CA TYR A 106 -10.88 4.39 -2.81
C TYR A 106 -12.05 3.92 -3.67
N ILE A 107 -12.95 4.82 -4.05
CA ILE A 107 -14.02 4.52 -5.02
C ILE A 107 -13.42 4.06 -6.35
N ALA A 108 -12.39 4.76 -6.84
CA ALA A 108 -11.71 4.38 -8.08
C ALA A 108 -10.98 3.03 -7.96
N ALA A 109 -10.38 2.72 -6.82
CA ALA A 109 -9.75 1.44 -6.54
C ALA A 109 -10.79 0.30 -6.47
N SER A 110 -11.91 0.53 -5.79
CA SER A 110 -13.03 -0.40 -5.69
C SER A 110 -13.61 -0.74 -7.07
N ASN A 111 -13.88 0.26 -7.90
CA ASN A 111 -14.38 0.08 -9.27
C ASN A 111 -13.45 -0.72 -10.18
N GLN A 112 -12.16 -0.76 -9.87
CA GLN A 112 -11.14 -1.54 -10.58
C GLN A 112 -10.93 -2.94 -9.97
N GLY A 113 -11.63 -3.27 -8.87
CA GLY A 113 -11.46 -4.54 -8.15
C GLY A 113 -10.07 -4.70 -7.53
N LEU A 114 -9.51 -3.62 -7.00
CA LEU A 114 -8.19 -3.59 -6.37
C LEU A 114 -8.22 -3.77 -4.86
N LEU A 115 -9.40 -3.70 -4.26
CA LEU A 115 -9.61 -3.78 -2.81
C LEU A 115 -10.50 -4.96 -2.46
N GLU A 116 -10.23 -5.59 -1.34
CA GLU A 116 -11.08 -6.62 -0.74
C GLU A 116 -12.06 -5.97 0.24
N ALA A 117 -13.30 -6.45 0.25
CA ALA A 117 -14.32 -5.94 1.15
C ALA A 117 -14.03 -6.37 2.61
N TYR A 118 -13.93 -5.39 3.50
CA TYR A 118 -13.82 -5.60 4.94
C TYR A 118 -14.45 -4.42 5.68
N GLN A 119 -15.52 -4.67 6.40
CA GLN A 119 -16.14 -3.65 7.25
C GLN A 119 -15.66 -3.81 8.68
N SER A 120 -14.98 -2.79 9.21
CA SER A 120 -14.51 -2.81 10.59
C SER A 120 -15.69 -2.80 11.59
N PRO A 121 -15.68 -3.64 12.64
CA PRO A 121 -16.69 -3.59 13.70
C PRO A 121 -16.69 -2.26 14.47
N GLU A 122 -15.58 -1.52 14.45
CA GLU A 122 -15.43 -0.21 15.10
C GLU A 122 -16.28 0.90 14.45
N LEU A 123 -16.79 0.67 13.24
CA LEU A 123 -17.64 1.62 12.51
C LEU A 123 -19.07 1.72 13.04
N SER A 124 -19.44 0.96 14.05
CA SER A 124 -20.82 0.91 14.60
C SER A 124 -21.39 2.28 15.03
N ASN A 125 -20.52 3.25 15.35
CA ASN A 125 -20.91 4.61 15.72
C ASN A 125 -20.64 5.64 14.60
N THR A 126 -20.23 5.19 13.40
CA THR A 126 -19.98 6.08 12.27
C THR A 126 -21.31 6.38 11.56
N PRO A 127 -21.63 7.65 11.28
CA PRO A 127 -22.85 7.98 10.54
C PRO A 127 -22.87 7.31 9.16
N GLU A 128 -24.02 6.78 8.78
CA GLU A 128 -24.22 5.97 7.58
C GLU A 128 -23.78 6.68 6.28
N ASN A 129 -23.94 8.00 6.21
CA ASN A 129 -23.52 8.80 5.07
C ASN A 129 -22.01 8.89 4.84
N TYR A 130 -21.20 8.40 5.77
CA TYR A 130 -19.74 8.28 5.63
C TYR A 130 -19.28 6.86 5.37
N LEU A 131 -20.18 5.87 5.43
CA LEU A 131 -19.85 4.48 5.19
C LEU A 131 -19.87 4.15 3.69
N ASP A 132 -19.00 3.23 3.29
CA ASP A 132 -19.11 2.61 1.98
C ASP A 132 -20.22 1.55 2.01
N PRO A 133 -21.22 1.63 1.12
CA PRO A 133 -22.33 0.66 1.10
C PRO A 133 -21.87 -0.77 0.79
N ASP A 134 -20.76 -0.93 0.06
CA ASP A 134 -20.19 -2.23 -0.31
C ASP A 134 -19.13 -2.72 0.69
N GLY A 135 -18.78 -1.90 1.69
CA GLY A 135 -17.83 -2.24 2.74
C GLY A 135 -16.39 -2.46 2.25
N VAL A 136 -16.00 -1.85 1.13
CA VAL A 136 -14.68 -2.03 0.51
C VAL A 136 -13.63 -1.10 1.12
N TRP A 137 -14.05 0.03 1.69
CA TRP A 137 -13.18 0.95 2.42
C TRP A 137 -13.86 1.44 3.71
N ASN A 138 -13.01 1.83 4.67
CA ASN A 138 -13.46 2.28 5.98
C ASN A 138 -13.02 3.73 6.21
N PRO A 139 -13.92 4.66 6.60
CA PRO A 139 -13.58 6.04 6.90
C PRO A 139 -12.82 6.15 8.22
N ILE A 140 -11.80 7.00 8.25
CA ILE A 140 -10.97 7.24 9.46
C ILE A 140 -10.96 8.70 9.89
N TYR A 141 -11.32 9.62 9.01
CA TYR A 141 -11.47 11.05 9.33
C TYR A 141 -12.35 11.76 8.32
N VAL A 142 -12.83 12.95 8.68
CA VAL A 142 -13.53 13.87 7.78
C VAL A 142 -12.72 15.16 7.69
N GLY A 143 -12.36 15.54 6.47
CA GLY A 143 -11.70 16.82 6.17
C GLY A 143 -12.71 17.85 5.68
N ALA A 144 -12.59 19.10 6.13
CA ALA A 144 -13.32 20.23 5.60
C ALA A 144 -12.42 21.06 4.67
N ILE A 145 -12.95 21.43 3.51
CA ILE A 145 -12.32 22.41 2.62
C ILE A 145 -12.91 23.78 2.96
N ALA A 146 -12.05 24.77 3.18
CA ALA A 146 -12.46 26.11 3.55
C ALA A 146 -11.56 27.17 2.89
N PHE A 147 -12.07 28.40 2.84
CA PHE A 147 -11.26 29.55 2.44
C PHE A 147 -10.43 30.07 3.61
N ALA A 148 -9.13 30.26 3.38
CA ALA A 148 -8.26 30.98 4.29
C ALA A 148 -7.94 32.36 3.69
N CYS A 149 -8.53 33.40 4.27
CA CYS A 149 -8.41 34.77 3.76
C CYS A 149 -7.43 35.60 4.59
N ASN A 150 -6.54 36.34 3.92
CA ASN A 150 -5.70 37.34 4.59
C ASN A 150 -6.57 38.54 4.97
N LYS A 151 -6.86 38.68 6.26
CA LYS A 151 -7.74 39.71 6.80
C LYS A 151 -7.33 41.15 6.43
N ASP A 152 -6.03 41.44 6.53
CA ASP A 152 -5.52 42.80 6.31
C ASP A 152 -5.59 43.15 4.82
N TRP A 153 -5.28 42.19 3.93
CA TRP A 153 -5.37 42.38 2.48
C TRP A 153 -6.81 42.65 2.04
N PHE A 154 -7.79 41.89 2.54
CA PHE A 154 -9.21 42.09 2.21
C PHE A 154 -9.70 43.44 2.68
N ALA A 155 -9.32 43.87 3.91
CA ALA A 155 -9.67 45.20 4.45
C ALA A 155 -9.06 46.32 3.64
N ASP A 156 -7.78 46.24 3.26
CA ASP A 156 -7.08 47.26 2.44
C ASP A 156 -7.70 47.39 1.04
N LYS A 157 -8.22 46.33 0.46
CA LYS A 157 -8.86 46.31 -0.85
C LYS A 157 -10.34 46.64 -0.82
N GLY A 158 -10.96 46.61 0.35
CA GLY A 158 -12.37 46.80 0.52
C GLY A 158 -13.22 45.66 -0.09
N TYR A 159 -12.67 44.44 -0.11
CA TYR A 159 -13.38 43.24 -0.56
C TYR A 159 -14.05 42.52 0.60
N ASP A 160 -15.20 41.92 0.32
CA ASP A 160 -15.84 40.98 1.22
C ASP A 160 -15.17 39.62 1.14
N TYR A 161 -15.26 38.83 2.23
CA TYR A 161 -14.78 37.45 2.20
C TYR A 161 -15.67 36.56 1.33
N PRO A 162 -15.08 35.62 0.56
CA PRO A 162 -15.87 34.68 -0.22
C PRO A 162 -16.74 33.81 0.71
N THR A 163 -17.99 33.63 0.34
CA THR A 163 -18.99 32.81 1.04
C THR A 163 -19.38 31.56 0.24
N SER A 164 -19.02 31.53 -1.03
CA SER A 164 -19.26 30.45 -1.97
C SER A 164 -18.08 30.28 -2.92
N TRP A 165 -18.03 29.15 -3.63
CA TRP A 165 -17.04 28.91 -4.68
C TRP A 165 -17.21 29.85 -5.87
N ASP A 166 -18.43 30.32 -6.13
CA ASP A 166 -18.72 31.22 -7.22
C ASP A 166 -18.07 32.61 -7.02
N ASP A 167 -17.91 33.05 -5.76
CA ASP A 167 -17.23 34.29 -5.39
C ASP A 167 -15.72 34.32 -5.77
N LEU A 168 -15.17 33.20 -6.22
CA LEU A 168 -13.80 33.11 -6.72
C LEU A 168 -13.69 33.33 -8.23
N LEU A 169 -14.80 33.51 -8.93
CA LEU A 169 -14.85 33.68 -10.39
C LEU A 169 -14.89 35.16 -10.80
N ASP A 170 -15.02 36.09 -9.86
CA ASP A 170 -15.15 37.55 -10.08
C ASP A 170 -13.81 38.30 -9.97
#